data_1b8cb4df832b322f622808442d2a9707
#
_entry.id   1b8cb4df832b322f622808442d2a9707
#
_cell.length_a   1.000
_cell.length_b   1.000
_cell.length_c   1.000
_cell.angle_alpha   90.00
_cell.angle_beta   90.00
_cell.angle_gamma   90.00
#
_symmetry.space_group_name_H-M   'P 1'
#
loop_
_entity.id
_entity.type
_entity.pdbx_description
1 polymer ?
#
loop_
_entity_poly.entity_id
_entity_poly.type
_entity_poly.pdbx_seq_one_letter_code
_entity_poly.pdbx_strand_id
1 'polypeptide(L)'
;MPILPSEYQPKKIFRNGDFSTIYSALFRKVTGVTQQRERLELSDGDFLDLDWSFAKEKTDRCVILFHGLEGSAQRHYMLGAAKIFNENGFDCCAVNHRDCSGESNRVHYSYHSGRTDDVQEVIEKVLSKNYEKIILKGFSLGGNLCLKYAGESRDISDKIKAIIAISTPIDLKGSMHKLTSKRNRLYADNFLKTLKKKTLIKCKRFPEF
;
A
#
# COMPACT_ATOMS: atom_id res chain seq x y z
N MET A 1 -1.82 5.48 24.23
CA MET A 1 -2.50 4.44 23.43
C MET A 1 -2.42 3.12 24.18
N PRO A 2 -3.52 2.36 24.31
CA PRO A 2 -3.47 1.06 24.98
C PRO A 2 -2.66 0.06 24.15
N ILE A 3 -1.86 -0.76 24.83
CA ILE A 3 -1.22 -1.94 24.24
C ILE A 3 -2.18 -3.10 24.47
N LEU A 4 -2.71 -3.68 23.39
CA LEU A 4 -3.60 -4.83 23.48
C LEU A 4 -2.80 -6.12 23.23
N PRO A 5 -2.92 -7.15 24.09
CA PRO A 5 -2.29 -8.42 23.84
C PRO A 5 -2.95 -9.08 22.61
N SER A 6 -2.14 -9.73 21.78
CA SER A 6 -2.64 -10.48 20.63
C SER A 6 -2.97 -11.91 21.04
N GLU A 7 -4.19 -12.35 20.75
CA GLU A 7 -4.61 -13.75 20.91
C GLU A 7 -4.21 -14.64 19.71
N TYR A 8 -3.64 -14.03 18.66
CA TYR A 8 -3.21 -14.74 17.46
C TYR A 8 -2.06 -15.71 17.76
N GLN A 9 -2.33 -17.00 17.56
CA GLN A 9 -1.34 -18.07 17.72
C GLN A 9 -1.06 -18.73 16.35
N PRO A 10 0.04 -18.37 15.67
CA PRO A 10 0.39 -19.01 14.41
C PRO A 10 0.77 -20.48 14.64
N LYS A 11 0.46 -21.34 13.65
CA LYS A 11 0.97 -22.72 13.64
C LYS A 11 2.50 -22.71 13.80
N LYS A 12 3.07 -23.72 14.47
CA LYS A 12 4.50 -23.76 14.86
C LYS A 12 5.46 -23.38 13.72
N ILE A 13 5.22 -23.89 12.51
CA ILE A 13 6.05 -23.61 11.33
C ILE A 13 6.07 -22.12 10.93
N PHE A 14 4.95 -21.40 11.13
CA PHE A 14 4.84 -19.96 10.81
C PHE A 14 5.34 -19.06 11.94
N ARG A 15 5.86 -19.61 13.03
CA ARG A 15 6.57 -18.83 14.06
C ARG A 15 7.96 -18.41 13.61
N ASN A 16 8.53 -19.11 12.61
CA ASN A 16 9.77 -18.65 11.97
C ASN A 16 9.45 -17.52 10.98
N GLY A 17 10.01 -16.33 11.19
CA GLY A 17 9.71 -15.14 10.40
C GLY A 17 10.11 -15.26 8.93
N ASP A 18 11.25 -15.88 8.63
CA ASP A 18 11.69 -16.09 7.24
C ASP A 18 10.75 -17.05 6.50
N PHE A 19 10.44 -18.19 7.14
CA PHE A 19 9.50 -19.14 6.57
C PHE A 19 8.13 -18.50 6.31
N SER A 20 7.59 -17.80 7.30
CA SER A 20 6.30 -17.11 7.17
C SER A 20 6.29 -16.10 6.03
N THR A 21 7.37 -15.31 5.91
CA THR A 21 7.51 -14.29 4.87
C THR A 21 7.62 -14.91 3.48
N ILE A 22 8.55 -15.87 3.31
CA ILE A 22 8.82 -16.50 2.02
C ILE A 22 7.62 -17.33 1.57
N TYR A 23 7.07 -18.15 2.44
CA TYR A 23 5.89 -18.97 2.13
C TYR A 23 4.71 -18.09 1.68
N SER A 24 4.41 -17.05 2.44
CA SER A 24 3.32 -16.15 2.11
C SER A 24 3.53 -15.43 0.78
N ALA A 25 4.77 -15.03 0.47
CA ALA A 25 5.11 -14.35 -0.77
C ALA A 25 5.00 -15.26 -2.00
N LEU A 26 5.37 -16.54 -1.87
CA LEU A 26 5.48 -17.47 -3.01
C LEU A 26 4.23 -18.35 -3.20
N PHE A 27 3.58 -18.76 -2.13
CA PHE A 27 2.55 -19.80 -2.17
C PHE A 27 1.14 -19.33 -1.79
N ARG A 28 1.02 -18.21 -1.06
CA ARG A 28 -0.30 -17.73 -0.64
C ARG A 28 -1.04 -17.15 -1.84
N LYS A 29 -2.12 -17.79 -2.22
CA LYS A 29 -3.08 -17.30 -3.22
C LYS A 29 -4.35 -16.83 -2.54
N VAL A 30 -4.89 -15.71 -2.98
CA VAL A 30 -6.20 -15.21 -2.54
C VAL A 30 -7.09 -15.19 -3.76
N THR A 31 -8.24 -15.83 -3.66
CA THR A 31 -9.26 -15.92 -4.72
C THR A 31 -10.56 -15.30 -4.25
N GLY A 32 -11.47 -15.03 -5.20
CA GLY A 32 -12.80 -14.51 -4.90
C GLY A 32 -12.82 -12.99 -4.68
N VAL A 33 -11.83 -12.26 -5.19
CA VAL A 33 -11.84 -10.79 -5.27
C VAL A 33 -11.79 -10.41 -6.74
N THR A 34 -12.83 -9.75 -7.20
CA THR A 34 -12.86 -9.15 -8.54
C THR A 34 -12.54 -7.67 -8.40
N GLN A 35 -11.57 -7.18 -9.16
CA GLN A 35 -11.18 -5.78 -9.14
C GLN A 35 -11.45 -5.11 -10.48
N GLN A 36 -11.88 -3.85 -10.42
CA GLN A 36 -12.06 -2.96 -11.57
C GLN A 36 -11.06 -1.82 -11.46
N ARG A 37 -10.27 -1.60 -12.51
CA ARG A 37 -9.26 -0.54 -12.52
C ARG A 37 -9.87 0.78 -12.96
N GLU A 38 -9.59 1.83 -12.19
CA GLU A 38 -9.87 3.22 -12.50
C GLU A 38 -8.55 3.99 -12.49
N ARG A 39 -8.26 4.76 -13.52
CA ARG A 39 -7.12 5.67 -13.54
C ARG A 39 -7.49 6.99 -12.90
N LEU A 40 -6.71 7.41 -11.93
CA LEU A 40 -6.74 8.74 -11.33
C LEU A 40 -5.66 9.59 -11.97
N GLU A 41 -6.06 10.61 -12.71
CA GLU A 41 -5.14 11.64 -13.20
C GLU A 41 -4.77 12.56 -12.04
N LEU A 42 -3.48 12.79 -11.84
CA LEU A 42 -2.94 13.60 -10.76
C LEU A 42 -2.70 15.04 -11.21
N SER A 43 -2.66 15.95 -10.26
CA SER A 43 -2.45 17.38 -10.51
C SER A 43 -1.10 17.71 -11.15
N ASP A 44 -0.09 16.84 -10.98
CA ASP A 44 1.24 17.00 -11.59
C ASP A 44 1.35 16.40 -13.02
N GLY A 45 0.22 15.99 -13.62
CA GLY A 45 0.15 15.41 -14.96
C GLY A 45 0.47 13.91 -15.03
N ASP A 46 0.73 13.30 -13.90
CA ASP A 46 0.93 11.85 -13.76
C ASP A 46 -0.38 11.12 -13.46
N PHE A 47 -0.32 9.85 -13.09
CA PHE A 47 -1.48 9.05 -12.75
C PHE A 47 -1.20 8.03 -11.65
N LEU A 48 -2.28 7.60 -11.00
CA LEU A 48 -2.32 6.39 -10.18
C LEU A 48 -3.42 5.46 -10.69
N ASP A 49 -3.15 4.17 -10.71
CA ASP A 49 -4.18 3.18 -11.00
C ASP A 49 -4.77 2.65 -9.68
N LEU A 50 -6.08 2.80 -9.54
CA LEU A 50 -6.89 2.40 -8.40
C LEU A 50 -7.64 1.12 -8.75
N ASP A 51 -7.38 0.03 -8.05
CA ASP A 51 -8.06 -1.24 -8.28
C ASP A 51 -9.19 -1.38 -7.24
N TRP A 52 -10.43 -1.17 -7.69
CA TRP A 52 -11.63 -1.21 -6.88
C TRP A 52 -12.19 -2.60 -6.75
N SER A 53 -12.61 -2.97 -5.54
CA SER A 53 -13.46 -4.14 -5.31
C SER A 53 -14.61 -3.76 -4.38
N PHE A 54 -15.76 -4.37 -4.58
CA PHE A 54 -17.00 -3.92 -3.98
C PHE A 54 -17.56 -4.95 -2.99
N ALA A 55 -18.21 -4.46 -1.94
CA ALA A 55 -19.04 -5.27 -1.08
C ALA A 55 -20.20 -5.87 -1.87
N LYS A 56 -20.79 -6.96 -1.35
CA LYS A 56 -21.95 -7.59 -1.99
C LYS A 56 -23.15 -6.66 -2.04
N GLU A 57 -23.37 -5.92 -0.95
CA GLU A 57 -24.47 -4.97 -0.82
C GLU A 57 -23.92 -3.54 -0.97
N LYS A 58 -24.75 -2.62 -1.50
CA LYS A 58 -24.41 -1.21 -1.58
C LYS A 58 -24.05 -0.64 -0.21
N THR A 59 -22.96 0.11 -0.12
CA THR A 59 -22.44 0.62 1.15
C THR A 59 -21.98 2.07 1.03
N ASP A 60 -21.99 2.79 2.16
CA ASP A 60 -21.39 4.11 2.35
C ASP A 60 -19.97 4.05 2.96
N ARG A 61 -19.39 2.83 3.06
CA ARG A 61 -18.11 2.57 3.71
C ARG A 61 -17.05 2.19 2.71
N CYS A 62 -15.87 2.79 2.81
CA CYS A 62 -14.74 2.48 1.94
C CYS A 62 -13.46 2.28 2.75
N VAL A 63 -12.62 1.34 2.34
CA VAL A 63 -11.24 1.26 2.79
C VAL A 63 -10.30 1.59 1.63
N ILE A 64 -9.36 2.51 1.87
CA ILE A 64 -8.26 2.80 0.94
C ILE A 64 -7.06 1.99 1.38
N LEU A 65 -6.55 1.13 0.50
CA LEU A 65 -5.46 0.21 0.79
C LEU A 65 -4.17 0.66 0.10
N PHE A 66 -3.09 0.82 0.87
CA PHE A 66 -1.76 1.20 0.38
C PHE A 66 -0.77 0.06 0.57
N HIS A 67 -0.15 -0.40 -0.52
CA HIS A 67 0.82 -1.49 -0.46
C HIS A 67 2.21 -1.04 0.02
N GLY A 68 3.05 -2.00 0.39
CA GLY A 68 4.45 -1.78 0.77
C GLY A 68 5.37 -1.61 -0.43
N LEU A 69 6.67 -1.40 -0.13
CA LEU A 69 7.72 -1.21 -1.13
C LEU A 69 7.68 -2.30 -2.21
N GLU A 70 7.69 -1.89 -3.48
CA GLU A 70 7.64 -2.76 -4.67
C GLU A 70 6.47 -3.76 -4.69
N GLY A 71 5.37 -3.38 -4.02
CA GLY A 71 4.11 -4.11 -4.07
C GLY A 71 3.24 -3.69 -5.27
N SER A 72 1.97 -4.08 -5.19
CA SER A 72 0.88 -3.64 -6.06
C SER A 72 -0.46 -4.00 -5.40
N ALA A 73 -1.57 -3.49 -5.93
CA ALA A 73 -2.92 -3.86 -5.51
C ALA A 73 -3.20 -5.37 -5.66
N GLN A 74 -2.45 -6.07 -6.52
CA GLN A 74 -2.60 -7.50 -6.81
C GLN A 74 -1.83 -8.43 -5.84
N ARG A 75 -1.08 -7.87 -4.89
CA ARG A 75 -0.37 -8.71 -3.92
C ARG A 75 -1.35 -9.45 -3.01
N HIS A 76 -1.01 -10.68 -2.64
CA HIS A 76 -1.87 -11.55 -1.84
C HIS A 76 -2.37 -10.90 -0.54
N TYR A 77 -1.56 -10.07 0.12
CA TYR A 77 -1.96 -9.37 1.35
C TYR A 77 -2.94 -8.23 1.08
N MET A 78 -2.83 -7.56 -0.07
CA MET A 78 -3.77 -6.53 -0.52
C MET A 78 -5.12 -7.17 -0.88
N LEU A 79 -5.09 -8.21 -1.71
CA LEU A 79 -6.29 -8.98 -2.05
C LEU A 79 -6.95 -9.60 -0.81
N GLY A 80 -6.14 -10.12 0.13
CA GLY A 80 -6.66 -10.66 1.39
C GLY A 80 -7.34 -9.59 2.25
N ALA A 81 -6.78 -8.39 2.31
CA ALA A 81 -7.40 -7.27 3.00
C ALA A 81 -8.69 -6.86 2.30
N ALA A 82 -8.66 -6.66 0.98
CA ALA A 82 -9.85 -6.31 0.20
C ALA A 82 -10.98 -7.33 0.41
N LYS A 83 -10.67 -8.63 0.34
CA LYS A 83 -11.64 -9.70 0.59
C LYS A 83 -12.35 -9.56 1.93
N ILE A 84 -11.57 -9.45 3.02
CA ILE A 84 -12.13 -9.31 4.38
C ILE A 84 -13.00 -8.05 4.48
N PHE A 85 -12.56 -6.93 3.93
CA PHE A 85 -13.34 -5.70 3.99
C PHE A 85 -14.62 -5.78 3.16
N ASN A 86 -14.57 -6.36 1.95
CA ASN A 86 -15.78 -6.58 1.13
C ASN A 86 -16.79 -7.51 1.84
N GLU A 87 -16.31 -8.59 2.48
CA GLU A 87 -17.14 -9.50 3.27
C GLU A 87 -17.77 -8.83 4.50
N ASN A 88 -17.19 -7.73 4.99
CA ASN A 88 -17.69 -6.93 6.10
C ASN A 88 -18.40 -5.63 5.67
N GLY A 89 -18.79 -5.54 4.41
CA GLY A 89 -19.62 -4.44 3.90
C GLY A 89 -18.86 -3.12 3.69
N PHE A 90 -17.58 -3.20 3.29
CA PHE A 90 -16.80 -2.07 2.83
C PHE A 90 -16.43 -2.27 1.36
N ASP A 91 -16.56 -1.22 0.56
CA ASP A 91 -15.87 -1.16 -0.72
C ASP A 91 -14.37 -0.92 -0.48
N CYS A 92 -13.54 -1.37 -1.41
CA CYS A 92 -12.09 -1.25 -1.30
C CYS A 92 -11.51 -0.54 -2.51
N CYS A 93 -10.69 0.48 -2.25
CA CYS A 93 -9.86 1.18 -3.22
C CYS A 93 -8.40 0.78 -2.97
N ALA A 94 -7.86 -0.17 -3.73
CA ALA A 94 -6.47 -0.59 -3.61
C ALA A 94 -5.60 0.25 -4.55
N VAL A 95 -4.72 1.07 -3.97
CA VAL A 95 -3.87 2.01 -4.69
C VAL A 95 -2.64 1.30 -5.21
N ASN A 96 -2.31 1.49 -6.49
CA ASN A 96 -0.98 1.18 -7.01
C ASN A 96 -0.14 2.45 -6.97
N HIS A 97 0.94 2.46 -6.18
CA HIS A 97 1.89 3.56 -6.18
C HIS A 97 2.52 3.74 -7.58
N ARG A 98 3.08 4.91 -7.83
CA ARG A 98 3.73 5.24 -9.12
C ARG A 98 4.66 4.11 -9.56
N ASP A 99 4.63 3.76 -10.83
CA ASP A 99 5.39 2.65 -11.44
C ASP A 99 5.09 1.24 -10.87
N CYS A 100 3.95 1.05 -10.18
CA CYS A 100 3.60 -0.23 -9.56
C CYS A 100 2.35 -0.90 -10.14
N SER A 101 1.70 -0.29 -11.13
CA SER A 101 0.48 -0.84 -11.77
C SER A 101 0.75 -1.71 -13.00
N GLY A 102 2.02 -1.83 -13.41
CA GLY A 102 2.44 -2.52 -14.63
C GLY A 102 2.76 -1.57 -15.80
N GLU A 103 2.42 -0.30 -15.68
CA GLU A 103 2.73 0.78 -16.62
C GLU A 103 3.67 1.79 -15.96
N SER A 104 4.63 2.32 -16.72
CA SER A 104 5.52 3.38 -16.22
C SER A 104 4.80 4.72 -16.21
N ASN A 105 4.94 5.44 -15.12
CA ASN A 105 4.38 6.76 -14.94
C ASN A 105 4.98 7.80 -15.90
N ARG A 106 4.28 8.92 -16.10
CA ARG A 106 4.58 9.92 -17.13
C ARG A 106 5.69 10.87 -16.73
N VAL A 107 5.88 11.10 -15.41
CA VAL A 107 6.88 12.06 -14.89
C VAL A 107 8.08 11.33 -14.29
N HIS A 108 9.16 12.05 -14.07
CA HIS A 108 10.42 11.50 -13.51
C HIS A 108 10.28 11.09 -12.03
N TYR A 109 9.32 11.64 -11.32
CA TYR A 109 9.09 11.30 -9.90
C TYR A 109 8.75 9.83 -9.70
N SER A 110 9.24 9.29 -8.58
CA SER A 110 8.85 7.98 -8.08
C SER A 110 8.14 8.13 -6.74
N TYR A 111 7.45 7.08 -6.30
CA TYR A 111 6.88 7.06 -4.97
C TYR A 111 7.96 6.88 -3.90
N HIS A 112 7.75 7.45 -2.74
CA HIS A 112 8.59 7.27 -1.54
C HIS A 112 7.78 7.50 -0.27
N SER A 113 8.34 7.16 0.89
CA SER A 113 7.67 7.25 2.20
C SER A 113 7.21 8.65 2.62
N GLY A 114 7.69 9.68 1.95
CA GLY A 114 7.30 11.07 2.22
C GLY A 114 6.26 11.65 1.28
N ARG A 115 5.80 10.91 0.26
CA ARG A 115 4.91 11.45 -0.79
C ARG A 115 3.44 11.34 -0.41
N THR A 116 3.01 12.18 0.51
CA THR A 116 1.63 12.21 1.00
C THR A 116 0.66 12.98 0.10
N ASP A 117 1.16 13.72 -0.89
CA ASP A 117 0.33 14.39 -1.89
C ASP A 117 -0.47 13.39 -2.71
N ASP A 118 0.16 12.29 -3.15
CA ASP A 118 -0.52 11.19 -3.82
C ASP A 118 -1.64 10.59 -2.95
N VAL A 119 -1.41 10.50 -1.62
CA VAL A 119 -2.42 10.02 -0.66
C VAL A 119 -3.60 10.98 -0.57
N GLN A 120 -3.33 12.29 -0.56
CA GLN A 120 -4.35 13.33 -0.53
C GLN A 120 -5.26 13.24 -1.77
N GLU A 121 -4.68 13.18 -2.98
CA GLU A 121 -5.45 13.12 -4.21
C GLU A 121 -6.33 11.85 -4.30
N VAL A 122 -5.81 10.71 -3.81
CA VAL A 122 -6.62 9.48 -3.69
C VAL A 122 -7.78 9.65 -2.71
N ILE A 123 -7.55 10.28 -1.56
CA ILE A 123 -8.61 10.54 -0.57
C ILE A 123 -9.68 11.44 -1.15
N GLU A 124 -9.30 12.52 -1.83
CA GLU A 124 -10.23 13.43 -2.50
C GLU A 124 -11.07 12.71 -3.54
N LYS A 125 -10.44 11.83 -4.34
CA LYS A 125 -11.15 10.98 -5.30
C LYS A 125 -12.16 10.05 -4.62
N VAL A 126 -11.81 9.45 -3.49
CA VAL A 126 -12.73 8.58 -2.74
C VAL A 126 -13.86 9.41 -2.10
N LEU A 127 -13.56 10.57 -1.54
CA LEU A 127 -14.55 11.49 -0.98
C LEU A 127 -15.59 11.94 -2.01
N SER A 128 -15.17 12.14 -3.27
CA SER A 128 -16.09 12.52 -4.37
C SER A 128 -17.08 11.41 -4.74
N LYS A 129 -16.90 10.18 -4.29
CA LYS A 129 -17.79 9.04 -4.54
C LYS A 129 -18.89 8.84 -3.47
N ASN A 130 -19.13 9.83 -2.61
CA ASN A 130 -20.19 9.84 -1.59
C ASN A 130 -20.04 8.75 -0.49
N TYR A 131 -18.83 8.33 -0.17
CA TYR A 131 -18.59 7.53 1.02
C TYR A 131 -18.64 8.39 2.27
N GLU A 132 -19.23 7.86 3.36
CA GLU A 132 -19.38 8.54 4.65
C GLU A 132 -18.41 8.02 5.73
N LYS A 133 -17.89 6.82 5.54
CA LYS A 133 -16.93 6.20 6.48
C LYS A 133 -15.75 5.64 5.72
N ILE A 134 -14.59 6.28 5.86
CA ILE A 134 -13.36 5.91 5.16
C ILE A 134 -12.35 5.40 6.18
N ILE A 135 -11.68 4.30 5.85
CA ILE A 135 -10.54 3.77 6.60
C ILE A 135 -9.32 3.85 5.69
N LEU A 136 -8.21 4.39 6.18
CA LEU A 136 -6.93 4.28 5.53
C LEU A 136 -6.20 3.06 6.09
N LYS A 137 -5.76 2.16 5.23
CA LYS A 137 -4.99 0.98 5.66
C LYS A 137 -3.74 0.81 4.82
N GLY A 138 -2.60 0.83 5.48
CA GLY A 138 -1.30 0.70 4.82
C GLY A 138 -0.46 -0.45 5.36
N PHE A 139 0.32 -1.05 4.48
CA PHE A 139 1.28 -2.09 4.79
C PHE A 139 2.69 -1.57 4.60
N SER A 140 3.58 -1.75 5.59
CA SER A 140 4.98 -1.34 5.50
C SER A 140 5.11 0.14 5.07
N LEU A 141 5.72 0.45 3.93
CA LEU A 141 5.80 1.80 3.36
C LEU A 141 4.42 2.45 3.21
N GLY A 142 3.40 1.72 2.78
CA GLY A 142 2.03 2.24 2.70
C GLY A 142 1.48 2.63 4.07
N GLY A 143 1.82 1.89 5.13
CA GLY A 143 1.48 2.26 6.50
C GLY A 143 2.20 3.53 6.96
N ASN A 144 3.47 3.70 6.57
CA ASN A 144 4.23 4.92 6.83
C ASN A 144 3.57 6.14 6.18
N LEU A 145 3.13 6.02 4.91
CA LEU A 145 2.40 7.07 4.21
C LEU A 145 1.10 7.45 4.93
N CYS A 146 0.31 6.46 5.37
CA CYS A 146 -0.92 6.72 6.11
C CYS A 146 -0.66 7.46 7.43
N LEU A 147 0.36 7.04 8.21
CA LEU A 147 0.71 7.68 9.47
C LEU A 147 1.28 9.07 9.26
N LYS A 148 2.15 9.26 8.25
CA LYS A 148 2.70 10.57 7.91
C LYS A 148 1.58 11.52 7.49
N TYR A 149 0.66 11.08 6.62
CA TYR A 149 -0.50 11.86 6.21
C TYR A 149 -1.32 12.35 7.41
N ALA A 150 -1.56 11.47 8.39
CA ALA A 150 -2.28 11.83 9.60
C ALA A 150 -1.49 12.76 10.55
N GLY A 151 -0.17 12.69 10.54
CA GLY A 151 0.69 13.50 11.40
C GLY A 151 1.08 14.86 10.80
N GLU A 152 0.83 15.09 9.52
CA GLU A 152 1.01 16.41 8.92
C GLU A 152 -0.12 17.34 9.36
N SER A 153 0.21 18.62 9.55
CA SER A 153 -0.78 19.64 9.94
C SER A 153 -1.72 19.95 8.79
N ARG A 154 -2.60 19.00 8.48
CA ARG A 154 -3.63 19.06 7.44
C ARG A 154 -5.01 19.07 8.05
N ASP A 155 -5.96 19.64 7.34
CA ASP A 155 -7.37 19.46 7.63
C ASP A 155 -7.81 18.08 7.11
N ILE A 156 -7.95 17.14 8.04
CA ILE A 156 -8.33 15.75 7.73
C ILE A 156 -9.85 15.63 7.78
N SER A 157 -10.44 15.16 6.68
CA SER A 157 -11.89 14.97 6.60
C SER A 157 -12.44 14.10 7.75
N ASP A 158 -13.51 14.55 8.38
CA ASP A 158 -14.28 13.82 9.41
C ASP A 158 -14.76 12.43 8.95
N LYS A 159 -14.84 12.22 7.65
CA LYS A 159 -15.21 10.91 7.07
C LYS A 159 -14.12 9.87 7.24
N ILE A 160 -12.87 10.25 7.50
CA ILE A 160 -11.78 9.32 7.83
C ILE A 160 -11.91 8.90 9.29
N LYS A 161 -12.41 7.68 9.51
CA LYS A 161 -12.74 7.19 10.86
C LYS A 161 -11.60 6.44 11.53
N ALA A 162 -10.66 5.87 10.75
CA ALA A 162 -9.54 5.12 11.31
C ALA A 162 -8.36 5.04 10.34
N ILE A 163 -7.18 4.86 10.91
CA ILE A 163 -5.95 4.56 10.20
C ILE A 163 -5.37 3.26 10.75
N ILE A 164 -5.10 2.29 9.87
CA ILE A 164 -4.54 1.00 10.20
C ILE A 164 -3.17 0.86 9.53
N ALA A 165 -2.12 0.87 10.32
CA ALA A 165 -0.75 0.74 9.83
C ALA A 165 -0.17 -0.61 10.26
N ILE A 166 0.22 -1.46 9.30
CA ILE A 166 0.69 -2.82 9.55
C ILE A 166 2.17 -2.92 9.20
N SER A 167 2.99 -3.38 10.16
CA SER A 167 4.43 -3.60 10.00
C SER A 167 5.16 -2.37 9.44
N THR A 168 4.80 -1.21 9.94
CA THR A 168 5.25 0.09 9.43
C THR A 168 6.64 0.45 9.93
N PRO A 169 7.59 0.81 9.06
CA PRO A 169 8.90 1.28 9.45
C PRO A 169 8.82 2.73 9.97
N ILE A 170 8.62 2.92 11.27
CA ILE A 170 8.56 4.25 11.90
C ILE A 170 9.97 4.89 11.93
N ASP A 171 11.00 4.12 12.26
CA ASP A 171 12.39 4.52 12.08
C ASP A 171 12.89 4.04 10.71
N LEU A 172 12.81 4.92 9.72
CA LEU A 172 13.23 4.62 8.34
C LEU A 172 14.73 4.36 8.25
N LYS A 173 15.57 5.09 9.00
CA LYS A 173 17.03 4.92 9.01
C LYS A 173 17.41 3.57 9.60
N GLY A 174 16.89 3.25 10.78
CA GLY A 174 17.12 1.96 11.43
C GLY A 174 16.58 0.80 10.59
N SER A 175 15.43 0.96 9.95
CA SER A 175 14.85 -0.05 9.05
C SER A 175 15.73 -0.29 7.83
N MET A 176 16.28 0.77 7.22
CA MET A 176 17.24 0.66 6.11
C MET A 176 18.50 -0.08 6.53
N HIS A 177 19.12 0.29 7.66
CA HIS A 177 20.31 -0.40 8.17
C HIS A 177 20.04 -1.87 8.46
N LYS A 178 18.85 -2.18 9.01
CA LYS A 178 18.45 -3.57 9.26
C LYS A 178 18.26 -4.35 7.96
N LEU A 179 17.59 -3.76 6.97
CA LEU A 179 17.35 -4.38 5.67
C LEU A 179 18.67 -4.68 4.94
N THR A 180 19.63 -3.75 4.97
CA THR A 180 20.93 -3.91 4.29
C THR A 180 21.94 -4.75 5.04
N SER A 181 21.61 -5.22 6.25
CA SER A 181 22.49 -6.12 7.04
C SER A 181 22.70 -7.46 6.31
N LYS A 182 23.84 -8.13 6.58
CA LYS A 182 24.17 -9.45 6.00
C LYS A 182 23.04 -10.47 6.15
N ARG A 183 22.35 -10.47 7.29
CA ARG A 183 21.22 -11.37 7.61
C ARG A 183 20.05 -11.21 6.63
N ASN A 184 19.81 -9.99 6.15
CA ASN A 184 18.65 -9.64 5.33
C ASN A 184 19.01 -9.41 3.86
N ARG A 185 20.23 -9.76 3.45
CA ARG A 185 20.74 -9.49 2.10
C ARG A 185 19.82 -10.00 0.98
N LEU A 186 19.25 -11.20 1.13
CA LEU A 186 18.32 -11.76 0.14
C LEU A 186 17.09 -10.87 -0.08
N TYR A 187 16.54 -10.29 0.99
CA TYR A 187 15.42 -9.35 0.89
C TYR A 187 15.85 -8.04 0.24
N ALA A 188 17.01 -7.51 0.65
CA ALA A 188 17.56 -6.28 0.08
C ALA A 188 17.82 -6.43 -1.42
N ASP A 189 18.47 -7.51 -1.84
CA ASP A 189 18.78 -7.77 -3.25
C ASP A 189 17.51 -7.90 -4.11
N ASN A 190 16.45 -8.52 -3.55
CA ASN A 190 15.16 -8.61 -4.25
C ASN A 190 14.52 -7.22 -4.48
N PHE A 191 14.51 -6.33 -3.48
CA PHE A 191 14.01 -4.97 -3.64
C PHE A 191 14.90 -4.15 -4.58
N LEU A 192 16.22 -4.22 -4.41
CA LEU A 192 17.18 -3.46 -5.21
C LEU A 192 17.11 -3.83 -6.69
N LYS A 193 16.84 -5.10 -7.01
CA LYS A 193 16.69 -5.56 -8.41
C LYS A 193 15.58 -4.81 -9.14
N THR A 194 14.42 -4.70 -8.52
CA THR A 194 13.25 -4.02 -9.12
C THR A 194 13.40 -2.51 -9.12
N LEU A 195 13.88 -1.92 -8.03
CA LEU A 195 14.14 -0.49 -7.93
C LEU A 195 15.16 -0.02 -8.96
N LYS A 196 16.32 -0.70 -9.07
CA LYS A 196 17.35 -0.39 -10.09
C LYS A 196 16.79 -0.45 -11.51
N LYS A 197 15.97 -1.49 -11.82
CA LYS A 197 15.34 -1.60 -13.14
C LYS A 197 14.45 -0.38 -13.43
N LYS A 198 13.60 0.01 -12.50
CA LYS A 198 12.72 1.19 -12.64
C LYS A 198 13.52 2.48 -12.79
N THR A 199 14.54 2.67 -11.96
CA THR A 199 15.44 3.84 -12.05
C THR A 199 16.12 3.92 -13.42
N LEU A 200 16.68 2.81 -13.92
CA LEU A 200 17.31 2.78 -15.24
C LEU A 200 16.35 3.12 -16.38
N ILE A 201 15.10 2.66 -16.29
CA ILE A 201 14.06 3.03 -17.26
C ILE A 201 13.79 4.54 -17.21
N LYS A 202 13.66 5.10 -16.01
CA LYS A 202 13.44 6.55 -15.83
C LYS A 202 14.62 7.39 -16.31
N CYS A 203 15.86 7.02 -15.97
CA CYS A 203 17.05 7.71 -16.47
C CYS A 203 17.14 7.74 -18.01
N LYS A 204 16.70 6.66 -18.68
CA LYS A 204 16.64 6.64 -20.15
C LYS A 204 15.55 7.53 -20.72
N ARG A 205 14.42 7.64 -20.02
CA ARG A 205 13.26 8.42 -20.46
C ARG A 205 13.40 9.90 -20.14
N PHE A 206 14.13 10.24 -19.10
CA PHE A 206 14.35 11.58 -18.58
C PHE A 206 15.86 11.81 -18.36
N PRO A 207 16.65 11.93 -19.44
CA PRO A 207 18.10 12.02 -19.33
C PRO A 207 18.60 13.32 -18.69
N GLU A 208 17.74 14.33 -18.57
CA GLU A 208 18.00 15.61 -17.92
C GLU A 208 17.95 15.56 -16.38
N PHE A 209 17.46 14.47 -15.79
CA PHE A 209 17.36 14.22 -14.35
C PHE A 209 18.17 12.98 -13.97
#